data_e26f51dcdb903d47d388bb4f67c93568
#
_entry.id   e26f51dcdb903d47d388bb4f67c93568
#
_cell.length_a   1.000
_cell.length_b   1.000
_cell.length_c   1.000
_cell.angle_alpha   90.00
_cell.angle_beta   90.00
_cell.angle_gamma   90.00
#
_symmetry.space_group_name_H-M   'P 1'
#
loop_
_entity.id
_entity.type
_entity.pdbx_description
1 polymer ?
#
loop_
_entity_poly.entity_id
_entity_poly.type
_entity_poly.pdbx_seq_one_letter_code
_entity_poly.pdbx_strand_id
1 'polypeptide(L)'
;MSTRLIPLEIIAFLSKELPQFNSHTELDTLFLSAGIASDSTINESKEKKVQRKLLNINDSDSKPIQKLEFLLNKATESVMGIDFLSGYKKTQEDSKKKFKENIEKELSKHGFAYIDGKILLSEYLSPASRTLSELIKNKDVESINREFIRALKNLNTNPLDAI
;
A
#
# COMPACT_ATOMS: atom_id res chain seq x y z
N MET A 1 8.87 26.17 3.02
CA MET A 1 7.68 25.31 3.19
C MET A 1 8.09 23.87 2.92
N SER A 2 7.96 22.98 3.89
CA SER A 2 8.24 21.55 3.67
C SER A 2 7.19 21.01 2.70
N THR A 3 7.64 20.47 1.57
CA THR A 3 6.73 19.85 0.60
C THR A 3 6.28 18.52 1.22
N ARG A 4 5.03 18.47 1.67
CA ARG A 4 4.44 17.23 2.20
C ARG A 4 4.38 16.21 1.07
N LEU A 5 5.00 15.07 1.27
CA LEU A 5 5.03 14.02 0.26
C LEU A 5 3.78 13.11 0.31
N ILE A 6 3.17 12.97 1.49
CA ILE A 6 1.91 12.24 1.65
C ILE A 6 0.76 13.26 1.60
N PRO A 7 -0.15 13.18 0.63
CA PRO A 7 -1.33 14.05 0.56
C PRO A 7 -2.18 13.98 1.83
N LEU A 8 -2.71 15.12 2.26
CA LEU A 8 -3.54 15.18 3.47
C LEU A 8 -4.81 14.34 3.37
N GLU A 9 -5.33 14.19 2.18
CA GLU A 9 -6.51 13.37 1.88
C GLU A 9 -6.22 11.88 2.13
N ILE A 10 -5.02 11.40 1.78
CA ILE A 10 -4.58 10.03 2.09
C ILE A 10 -4.45 9.86 3.61
N ILE A 11 -3.88 10.85 4.31
CA ILE A 11 -3.80 10.83 5.77
C ILE A 11 -5.21 10.79 6.38
N ALA A 12 -6.14 11.60 5.90
CA ALA A 12 -7.52 11.63 6.38
C ALA A 12 -8.25 10.30 6.10
N PHE A 13 -8.03 9.70 4.94
CA PHE A 13 -8.58 8.39 4.58
C PHE A 13 -8.07 7.30 5.52
N LEU A 14 -6.75 7.18 5.68
CA LEU A 14 -6.14 6.16 6.54
C LEU A 14 -6.51 6.34 8.01
N SER A 15 -6.72 7.59 8.45
CA SER A 15 -7.18 7.89 9.82
C SER A 15 -8.58 7.35 10.12
N LYS A 16 -9.40 7.15 9.11
CA LYS A 16 -10.73 6.54 9.23
C LYS A 16 -10.70 5.01 9.04
N GLU A 17 -9.91 4.53 8.10
CA GLU A 17 -9.88 3.11 7.73
C GLU A 17 -9.12 2.25 8.75
N LEU A 18 -7.89 2.63 9.13
CA LEU A 18 -7.06 1.83 10.04
C LEU A 18 -7.71 1.57 11.41
N PRO A 19 -8.42 2.54 12.04
CA PRO A 19 -9.12 2.32 13.31
C PRO A 19 -10.26 1.32 13.25
N GLN A 20 -10.82 1.05 12.07
CA GLN A 20 -11.94 0.10 11.94
C GLN A 20 -11.50 -1.34 12.19
N PHE A 21 -10.24 -1.65 11.85
CA PHE A 21 -9.70 -3.00 11.90
C PHE A 21 -8.70 -3.21 13.05
N ASN A 22 -8.33 -2.16 13.77
CA ASN A 22 -7.27 -2.20 14.78
C ASN A 22 -7.74 -1.58 16.11
N SER A 23 -7.40 -2.22 17.23
CA SER A 23 -7.45 -1.64 18.57
C SER A 23 -6.34 -0.60 18.77
N HIS A 24 -6.35 0.13 19.90
CA HIS A 24 -5.26 1.06 20.23
C HIS A 24 -3.89 0.38 20.30
N THR A 25 -3.82 -0.81 20.90
CA THR A 25 -2.58 -1.58 21.04
C THR A 25 -2.08 -2.10 19.68
N GLU A 26 -2.99 -2.57 18.82
CA GLU A 26 -2.63 -3.02 17.47
C GLU A 26 -2.13 -1.87 16.61
N LEU A 27 -2.75 -0.68 16.71
CA LEU A 27 -2.25 0.52 16.05
C LEU A 27 -0.84 0.89 16.53
N ASP A 28 -0.58 0.83 17.84
CA ASP A 28 0.76 1.10 18.38
C ASP A 28 1.78 0.09 17.86
N THR A 29 1.43 -1.19 17.84
CA THR A 29 2.27 -2.26 17.26
C THR A 29 2.53 -2.04 15.78
N LEU A 30 1.50 -1.67 15.03
CA LEU A 30 1.57 -1.39 13.60
C LEU A 30 2.53 -0.22 13.32
N PHE A 31 2.37 0.89 14.03
CA PHE A 31 3.26 2.06 13.89
C PHE A 31 4.69 1.76 14.31
N LEU A 32 4.87 1.05 15.43
CA LEU A 32 6.20 0.65 15.90
C LEU A 32 6.91 -0.25 14.88
N SER A 33 6.19 -1.20 14.27
CA SER A 33 6.74 -2.07 13.22
C SER A 33 7.17 -1.29 11.96
N ALA A 34 6.52 -0.16 11.68
CA ALA A 34 6.92 0.77 10.61
C ALA A 34 8.04 1.74 11.03
N GLY A 35 8.65 1.54 12.21
CA GLY A 35 9.70 2.41 12.73
C GLY A 35 9.18 3.80 13.14
N ILE A 36 7.91 3.90 13.53
CA ILE A 36 7.28 5.12 14.01
C ILE A 36 7.12 5.02 15.51
N ALA A 37 7.71 5.95 16.24
CA ALA A 37 7.71 5.93 17.71
C ALA A 37 6.29 5.87 18.29
N SER A 38 6.13 5.07 19.35
CA SER A 38 4.88 4.99 20.09
C SER A 38 4.85 6.03 21.21
N ASP A 39 3.80 6.86 21.22
CA ASP A 39 3.52 7.80 22.32
C ASP A 39 2.29 7.29 23.08
N SER A 40 2.48 6.31 23.93
CA SER A 40 1.40 5.64 24.68
C SER A 40 0.73 6.52 25.75
N THR A 41 1.24 7.72 25.99
CA THR A 41 0.81 8.60 27.07
C THR A 41 -0.34 9.53 26.71
N ILE A 42 -0.74 9.59 25.45
CA ILE A 42 -1.78 10.54 24.99
C ILE A 42 -3.13 9.82 24.94
N ASN A 43 -4.06 10.27 25.78
CA ASN A 43 -5.44 9.79 25.72
C ASN A 43 -6.20 10.47 24.57
N GLU A 44 -6.19 9.82 23.41
CA GLU A 44 -6.83 10.31 22.18
C GLU A 44 -7.64 9.22 21.48
N SER A 45 -8.56 9.60 20.60
CA SER A 45 -9.25 8.61 19.77
C SER A 45 -8.28 7.93 18.79
N LYS A 46 -8.62 6.71 18.37
CA LYS A 46 -7.83 5.96 17.38
C LYS A 46 -7.59 6.76 16.09
N GLU A 47 -8.61 7.46 15.62
CA GLU A 47 -8.52 8.32 14.43
C GLU A 47 -7.51 9.45 14.60
N LYS A 48 -7.57 10.19 15.73
CA LYS A 48 -6.63 11.25 16.04
C LYS A 48 -5.21 10.72 16.18
N LYS A 49 -5.04 9.53 16.80
CA LYS A 49 -3.74 8.86 16.91
C LYS A 49 -3.14 8.61 15.53
N VAL A 50 -3.89 7.99 14.62
CA VAL A 50 -3.41 7.71 13.25
C VAL A 50 -3.07 9.00 12.52
N GLN A 51 -3.97 9.99 12.56
CA GLN A 51 -3.76 11.28 11.90
C GLN A 51 -2.48 11.97 12.38
N ARG A 52 -2.28 12.08 13.70
CA ARG A 52 -1.11 12.69 14.30
C ARG A 52 0.19 11.97 13.91
N LYS A 53 0.19 10.62 13.97
CA LYS A 53 1.35 9.81 13.59
C LYS A 53 1.72 10.02 12.11
N LEU A 54 0.76 10.01 11.21
CA LEU A 54 1.01 10.21 9.78
C LEU A 54 1.45 11.64 9.46
N LEU A 55 0.89 12.66 10.15
CA LEU A 55 1.36 14.04 10.02
C LEU A 55 2.80 14.19 10.50
N ASN A 56 3.15 13.57 11.64
CA ASN A 56 4.52 13.62 12.14
C ASN A 56 5.53 12.98 11.19
N ILE A 57 5.17 11.87 10.55
CA ILE A 57 6.02 11.26 9.50
C ILE A 57 6.25 12.25 8.37
N ASN A 58 5.20 12.91 7.93
CA ASN A 58 5.25 13.83 6.82
C ASN A 58 6.11 15.07 7.09
N ASP A 59 6.11 15.53 8.35
CA ASP A 59 6.79 16.74 8.75
C ASP A 59 8.26 16.51 9.19
N SER A 60 8.56 15.34 9.75
CA SER A 60 9.86 15.07 10.40
C SER A 60 10.70 13.98 9.74
N ASP A 61 10.14 13.15 8.86
CA ASP A 61 10.87 12.04 8.26
C ASP A 61 11.46 12.43 6.89
N SER A 62 12.64 11.92 6.60
CA SER A 62 13.29 12.10 5.29
C SER A 62 12.68 11.21 4.20
N LYS A 63 11.93 10.17 4.57
CA LYS A 63 11.38 9.16 3.67
C LYS A 63 9.93 8.77 4.03
N PRO A 64 8.99 9.74 4.08
CA PRO A 64 7.63 9.47 4.55
C PRO A 64 6.89 8.45 3.68
N ILE A 65 7.11 8.42 2.37
CA ILE A 65 6.49 7.44 1.47
C ILE A 65 6.95 6.01 1.79
N GLN A 66 8.23 5.79 2.07
CA GLN A 66 8.72 4.44 2.43
C GLN A 66 8.12 3.94 3.76
N LYS A 67 7.95 4.84 4.73
CA LYS A 67 7.25 4.50 5.97
C LYS A 67 5.78 4.22 5.75
N LEU A 68 5.14 4.97 4.86
CA LEU A 68 3.76 4.69 4.46
C LEU A 68 3.63 3.34 3.77
N GLU A 69 4.54 3.00 2.84
CA GLU A 69 4.59 1.68 2.19
C GLU A 69 4.66 0.56 3.23
N PHE A 70 5.60 0.67 4.17
CA PHE A 70 5.77 -0.34 5.20
C PHE A 70 4.53 -0.47 6.08
N LEU A 71 3.93 0.66 6.48
CA LEU A 71 2.70 0.70 7.26
C LEU A 71 1.55 0.00 6.52
N LEU A 72 1.35 0.28 5.23
CA LEU A 72 0.29 -0.32 4.42
C LEU A 72 0.50 -1.82 4.23
N ASN A 73 1.74 -2.26 4.00
CA ASN A 73 2.07 -3.67 3.90
C ASN A 73 1.73 -4.41 5.21
N LYS A 74 2.13 -3.84 6.35
CA LYS A 74 1.82 -4.42 7.65
C LYS A 74 0.34 -4.37 7.99
N ALA A 75 -0.37 -3.31 7.63
CA ALA A 75 -1.81 -3.23 7.81
C ALA A 75 -2.56 -4.29 7.01
N THR A 76 -2.15 -4.54 5.76
CA THR A 76 -2.75 -5.60 4.93
C THR A 76 -2.43 -7.00 5.43
N GLU A 77 -1.27 -7.21 6.07
CA GLU A 77 -0.94 -8.46 6.75
C GLU A 77 -1.77 -8.66 8.03
N SER A 78 -1.92 -7.61 8.86
CA SER A 78 -2.55 -7.70 10.19
C SER A 78 -4.06 -7.86 10.14
N VAL A 79 -4.74 -7.38 9.11
CA VAL A 79 -6.18 -7.68 8.87
C VAL A 79 -6.43 -9.19 8.81
N MET A 80 -5.37 -10.01 8.77
CA MET A 80 -5.45 -11.46 8.91
C MET A 80 -5.77 -11.97 10.32
N GLY A 81 -5.55 -11.18 11.38
CA GLY A 81 -5.47 -11.72 12.74
C GLY A 81 -6.76 -11.72 13.55
N ILE A 82 -7.79 -10.97 13.15
CA ILE A 82 -8.91 -10.65 14.06
C ILE A 82 -10.01 -11.73 14.12
N ASP A 83 -10.09 -12.63 13.15
CA ASP A 83 -11.23 -13.57 13.05
C ASP A 83 -10.93 -15.04 13.40
N PHE A 84 -9.94 -15.31 14.23
CA PHE A 84 -9.67 -16.70 14.66
C PHE A 84 -10.83 -17.35 15.44
N LEU A 85 -11.78 -16.56 15.95
CA LEU A 85 -12.89 -17.03 16.75
C LEU A 85 -14.23 -17.18 16.00
N SER A 86 -14.38 -16.66 14.78
CA SER A 86 -15.69 -16.60 14.10
C SER A 86 -15.93 -17.62 12.99
N GLY A 87 -14.97 -18.47 12.65
CA GLY A 87 -15.17 -19.54 11.65
C GLY A 87 -15.41 -19.07 10.19
N TYR A 88 -15.37 -17.77 9.92
CA TYR A 88 -15.64 -17.17 8.61
C TYR A 88 -14.39 -16.83 7.81
N LYS A 89 -13.64 -17.83 7.34
CA LYS A 89 -12.46 -17.62 6.48
C LYS A 89 -12.76 -16.78 5.22
N LYS A 90 -13.94 -16.92 4.65
CA LYS A 90 -14.35 -16.21 3.43
C LYS A 90 -14.52 -14.71 3.64
N THR A 91 -14.98 -14.29 4.80
CA THR A 91 -15.23 -12.87 5.15
C THR A 91 -13.92 -12.10 5.35
N GLN A 92 -12.84 -12.78 5.77
CA GLN A 92 -11.52 -12.16 5.98
C GLN A 92 -10.81 -11.82 4.67
N GLU A 93 -10.81 -12.75 3.71
CA GLU A 93 -10.22 -12.52 2.39
C GLU A 93 -10.93 -11.38 1.66
N ASP A 94 -12.26 -11.32 1.76
CA ASP A 94 -13.07 -10.27 1.17
C ASP A 94 -12.78 -8.90 1.81
N SER A 95 -12.61 -8.84 3.13
CA SER A 95 -12.30 -7.61 3.87
C SER A 95 -10.90 -7.07 3.51
N LYS A 96 -9.91 -7.95 3.39
CA LYS A 96 -8.57 -7.60 2.94
C LYS A 96 -8.55 -7.07 1.53
N LYS A 97 -9.20 -7.79 0.63
CA LYS A 97 -9.31 -7.39 -0.77
C LYS A 97 -9.94 -6.01 -0.87
N LYS A 98 -11.04 -5.79 -0.17
CA LYS A 98 -11.73 -4.50 -0.12
C LYS A 98 -10.86 -3.38 0.46
N PHE A 99 -10.14 -3.64 1.55
CA PHE A 99 -9.21 -2.66 2.14
C PHE A 99 -8.10 -2.30 1.17
N LYS A 100 -7.49 -3.29 0.51
CA LYS A 100 -6.46 -3.06 -0.51
C LYS A 100 -7.00 -2.27 -1.70
N GLU A 101 -8.18 -2.64 -2.23
CA GLU A 101 -8.83 -1.92 -3.33
C GLU A 101 -9.14 -0.47 -2.96
N ASN A 102 -9.59 -0.21 -1.74
CA ASN A 102 -9.86 1.14 -1.26
C ASN A 102 -8.58 1.98 -1.18
N ILE A 103 -7.48 1.40 -0.67
CA ILE A 103 -6.17 2.06 -0.63
C ILE A 103 -5.67 2.37 -2.04
N GLU A 104 -5.70 1.40 -2.95
CA GLU A 104 -5.28 1.57 -4.35
C GLU A 104 -6.09 2.69 -5.02
N LYS A 105 -7.40 2.68 -4.82
CA LYS A 105 -8.30 3.70 -5.36
C LYS A 105 -8.00 5.09 -4.80
N GLU A 106 -7.77 5.20 -3.50
CA GLU A 106 -7.48 6.50 -2.88
C GLU A 106 -6.12 7.04 -3.32
N LEU A 107 -5.08 6.21 -3.31
CA LEU A 107 -3.75 6.58 -3.80
C LEU A 107 -3.78 7.02 -5.27
N SER A 108 -4.56 6.34 -6.11
CA SER A 108 -4.65 6.66 -7.54
C SER A 108 -5.26 8.04 -7.81
N LYS A 109 -6.17 8.53 -6.98
CA LYS A 109 -6.75 9.89 -7.08
C LYS A 109 -5.69 10.98 -6.91
N HIS A 110 -4.61 10.68 -6.17
CA HIS A 110 -3.53 11.61 -5.86
C HIS A 110 -2.28 11.36 -6.70
N GLY A 111 -2.40 10.61 -7.78
CA GLY A 111 -1.28 10.36 -8.70
C GLY A 111 -0.28 9.31 -8.20
N PHE A 112 -0.66 8.46 -7.24
CA PHE A 112 0.14 7.34 -6.79
C PHE A 112 -0.45 6.01 -7.28
N ALA A 113 0.41 5.04 -7.53
CA ALA A 113 0.03 3.65 -7.76
C ALA A 113 0.60 2.78 -6.63
N TYR A 114 -0.21 1.85 -6.13
CA TYR A 114 0.23 0.86 -5.15
C TYR A 114 0.35 -0.49 -5.83
N ILE A 115 1.59 -0.93 -6.09
CA ILE A 115 1.89 -2.13 -6.86
C ILE A 115 2.89 -2.97 -6.05
N ASP A 116 2.54 -4.22 -5.77
CA ASP A 116 3.38 -5.17 -5.03
C ASP A 116 3.97 -4.62 -3.73
N GLY A 117 3.16 -3.88 -2.99
CA GLY A 117 3.57 -3.27 -1.72
C GLY A 117 4.43 -2.01 -1.87
N LYS A 118 4.56 -1.46 -3.08
CA LYS A 118 5.30 -0.22 -3.37
C LYS A 118 4.36 0.90 -3.78
N ILE A 119 4.65 2.10 -3.29
CA ILE A 119 3.97 3.33 -3.69
C ILE A 119 4.84 4.04 -4.73
N LEU A 120 4.33 4.15 -5.94
CA LEU A 120 5.00 4.78 -7.07
C LEU A 120 4.21 6.01 -7.52
N LEU A 121 4.88 7.08 -7.92
CA LEU A 121 4.22 8.20 -8.60
C LEU A 121 3.77 7.74 -9.98
N SER A 122 2.51 7.99 -10.32
CA SER A 122 1.93 7.52 -11.59
C SER A 122 2.60 8.15 -12.82
N GLU A 123 3.21 9.32 -12.69
CA GLU A 123 3.99 9.98 -13.74
C GLU A 123 5.28 9.23 -14.10
N TYR A 124 5.83 8.42 -13.19
CA TYR A 124 6.98 7.54 -13.49
C TYR A 124 6.56 6.21 -14.12
N LEU A 125 5.27 5.92 -14.17
CA LEU A 125 4.75 4.76 -14.89
C LEU A 125 4.64 5.14 -16.36
N SER A 126 5.55 4.63 -17.18
CA SER A 126 5.43 4.78 -18.63
C SER A 126 4.08 4.22 -19.11
N PRO A 127 3.54 4.67 -20.26
CA PRO A 127 2.33 4.07 -20.84
C PRO A 127 2.45 2.54 -20.96
N ALA A 128 3.63 2.03 -21.28
CA ALA A 128 3.91 0.58 -21.32
C ALA A 128 3.79 -0.07 -19.94
N SER A 129 4.27 0.58 -18.87
CA SER A 129 4.15 0.06 -17.49
C SER A 129 2.73 0.06 -16.98
N ARG A 130 1.90 1.05 -17.37
CA ARG A 130 0.45 1.08 -17.07
C ARG A 130 -0.27 -0.08 -17.76
N THR A 131 0.00 -0.26 -19.04
CA THR A 131 -0.57 -1.36 -19.83
C THR A 131 -0.15 -2.72 -19.28
N LEU A 132 1.10 -2.86 -18.84
CA LEU A 132 1.59 -4.09 -18.20
C LEU A 132 0.89 -4.34 -16.87
N SER A 133 0.71 -3.33 -16.03
CA SER A 133 -0.01 -3.46 -14.74
C SER A 133 -1.48 -3.82 -14.94
N GLU A 134 -2.14 -3.26 -15.97
CA GLU A 134 -3.51 -3.61 -16.33
C GLU A 134 -3.60 -5.03 -16.90
N LEU A 135 -2.63 -5.45 -17.69
CA LEU A 135 -2.53 -6.81 -18.23
C LEU A 135 -2.29 -7.84 -17.12
N ILE A 136 -1.44 -7.51 -16.12
CA ILE A 136 -1.19 -8.37 -14.96
C ILE A 136 -2.45 -8.53 -14.10
N LYS A 137 -3.25 -7.49 -13.93
CA LYS A 137 -4.54 -7.57 -13.20
C LYS A 137 -5.57 -8.47 -13.89
N ASN A 138 -5.48 -8.63 -15.20
CA ASN A 138 -6.48 -9.33 -16.02
C ASN A 138 -6.01 -10.69 -16.55
N LYS A 139 -4.75 -11.07 -16.36
CA LYS A 139 -4.19 -12.32 -16.89
C LYS A 139 -3.71 -13.26 -15.78
N ASP A 140 -3.97 -14.53 -16.03
CA ASP A 140 -3.41 -15.67 -15.33
C ASP A 140 -1.87 -15.64 -15.34
N VAL A 141 -1.26 -15.95 -14.20
CA VAL A 141 0.20 -15.95 -13.98
C VAL A 141 0.95 -16.82 -15.02
N GLU A 142 0.35 -17.90 -15.50
CA GLU A 142 0.90 -18.77 -16.55
C GLU A 142 1.02 -18.07 -17.91
N SER A 143 0.06 -17.22 -18.24
CA SER A 143 0.06 -16.43 -19.47
C SER A 143 1.17 -15.37 -19.46
N ILE A 144 1.42 -14.75 -18.30
CA ILE A 144 2.48 -13.75 -18.10
C ILE A 144 3.86 -14.39 -18.25
N ASN A 145 4.07 -15.55 -17.64
CA ASN A 145 5.33 -16.30 -17.76
C ASN A 145 5.62 -16.71 -19.21
N ARG A 146 4.63 -17.15 -19.96
CA ARG A 146 4.79 -17.48 -21.38
C ARG A 146 5.21 -16.28 -22.24
N GLU A 147 4.59 -15.12 -22.03
CA GLU A 147 4.93 -13.89 -22.77
C GLU A 147 6.32 -13.36 -22.37
N PHE A 148 6.69 -13.46 -21.09
CA PHE A 148 8.02 -13.07 -20.61
C PHE A 148 9.12 -13.96 -21.20
N ILE A 149 8.92 -15.29 -21.21
CA ILE A 149 9.86 -16.23 -21.83
C ILE A 149 9.97 -15.99 -23.35
N ARG A 150 8.88 -15.61 -24.01
CA ARG A 150 8.86 -15.28 -25.44
C ARG A 150 9.63 -14.00 -25.72
N ALA A 151 9.45 -12.96 -24.88
CA ALA A 151 10.20 -11.70 -24.98
C ALA A 151 11.70 -11.91 -24.76
N LEU A 152 12.10 -12.72 -23.77
CA LEU A 152 13.50 -13.08 -23.53
C LEU A 152 14.10 -13.87 -24.69
N LYS A 153 13.36 -14.78 -25.33
CA LYS A 153 13.82 -15.48 -26.52
C LYS A 153 14.05 -14.52 -27.68
N ASN A 154 13.15 -13.57 -27.91
CA ASN A 154 13.28 -12.60 -28.99
C ASN A 154 14.49 -11.65 -28.77
N LEU A 155 14.75 -11.24 -27.52
CA LEU A 155 15.93 -10.45 -27.16
C LEU A 155 17.25 -11.20 -27.44
N ASN A 156 17.28 -12.53 -27.22
CA ASN A 156 18.46 -13.34 -27.46
C ASN A 156 18.67 -13.72 -28.95
N THR A 157 17.61 -13.69 -29.76
CA THR A 157 17.68 -14.06 -31.20
C THR A 157 17.87 -12.84 -32.11
N ASN A 158 17.45 -11.63 -31.70
CA ASN A 158 17.56 -10.41 -32.49
C ASN A 158 17.85 -9.19 -31.59
N PRO A 159 19.07 -9.02 -31.09
CA PRO A 159 19.42 -7.87 -30.23
C PRO A 159 19.40 -6.51 -30.95
N LEU A 160 19.32 -6.46 -32.28
CA LEU A 160 19.30 -5.23 -33.07
C LEU A 160 17.90 -4.65 -33.33
N ASP A 161 16.82 -5.41 -33.09
CA ASP A 161 15.43 -4.96 -33.26
C ASP A 161 14.82 -4.42 -31.95
N ALA A 162 15.62 -4.27 -30.91
CA ALA A 162 15.21 -3.80 -29.58
C ALA A 162 15.53 -2.31 -29.31
N ILE A 163 15.86 -1.53 -30.38
CA ILE A 163 16.11 -0.08 -30.28
C ILE A 163 14.96 0.69 -30.93
#